data_cb4fc58f589d37492ea4249f5f441764
#
_entry.id   cb4fc58f589d37492ea4249f5f441764
#
_cell.length_a   1.000
_cell.length_b   1.000
_cell.length_c   1.000
_cell.angle_alpha   90.00
_cell.angle_beta   90.00
_cell.angle_gamma   90.00
#
_symmetry.space_group_name_H-M   'P 1'
#
loop_
_entity.id
_entity.type
_entity.pdbx_description
1 polymer ?
#
loop_
_entity_poly.entity_id
_entity_poly.type
_entity_poly.pdbx_seq_one_letter_code
_entity_poly.pdbx_strand_id
1 'polypeptide(L)'
;MTLGLLDLPAPLLDALDGALDRIGVPALLRVVAYAAASAWMGMALYRRLSDQRRLAEIGAQVALSQQALARHEGDFATLRILIVANLRATSHHLALTLRPALIASLPLLFALPWLSNRFDFLQPQTGTAISVCVQPVVRGLHWQTSSAAAASASGCWLTPWPDVKTPATLSDSAGQTLLVLPNVAKSETVEKFGWFNWLISNPAGYLPSDAAIARVRITLSQRHILPI
;
A
#
# COMPACT_ATOMS: atom_id res chain seq x y z
N MET A 1 -15.65 -1.35 8.81
CA MET A 1 -14.34 -1.39 8.11
C MET A 1 -13.37 -0.56 8.92
N THR A 2 -12.33 -1.15 9.48
CA THR A 2 -11.23 -0.41 10.14
C THR A 2 -10.35 0.18 9.04
N LEU A 3 -10.39 1.50 8.88
CA LEU A 3 -9.49 2.21 7.97
C LEU A 3 -8.08 2.19 8.56
N GLY A 4 -7.08 1.84 7.77
CA GLY A 4 -5.69 2.02 8.14
C GLY A 4 -5.31 3.50 8.16
N LEU A 5 -4.22 3.84 8.82
CA LEU A 5 -3.75 5.22 8.91
C LEU A 5 -3.50 5.85 7.53
N LEU A 6 -2.91 5.08 6.61
CA LEU A 6 -2.61 5.54 5.25
C LEU A 6 -3.84 5.57 4.34
N ASP A 7 -4.96 4.97 4.75
CA ASP A 7 -6.21 4.98 3.99
C ASP A 7 -7.12 6.17 4.35
N LEU A 8 -6.71 7.04 5.28
CA LEU A 8 -7.48 8.21 5.67
C LEU A 8 -7.95 9.09 4.49
N PRO A 9 -7.14 9.38 3.45
CA PRO A 9 -7.60 10.15 2.30
C PRO A 9 -8.41 9.33 1.28
N ALA A 10 -8.50 8.00 1.42
CA ALA A 10 -9.16 7.13 0.44
C ALA A 10 -10.61 7.55 0.11
N PRO A 11 -11.50 7.92 1.06
CA PRO A 11 -12.85 8.33 0.71
C PRO A 11 -12.91 9.56 -0.20
N LEU A 12 -12.02 10.53 0.04
CA LEU A 12 -11.91 11.73 -0.80
C LEU A 12 -11.38 11.38 -2.19
N LEU A 13 -10.34 10.57 -2.25
CA LEU A 13 -9.73 10.13 -3.51
C LEU A 13 -10.70 9.27 -4.33
N ASP A 14 -11.47 8.39 -3.68
CA ASP A 14 -12.50 7.57 -4.34
C ASP A 14 -13.62 8.46 -4.93
N ALA A 15 -14.03 9.52 -4.22
CA ALA A 15 -15.03 10.45 -4.72
C ALA A 15 -14.52 11.23 -5.94
N LEU A 16 -13.27 11.70 -5.90
CA LEU A 16 -12.62 12.39 -7.02
C LEU A 16 -12.45 11.45 -8.21
N ASP A 17 -11.95 10.24 -7.99
CA ASP A 17 -11.76 9.25 -9.05
C ASP A 17 -13.09 8.85 -9.68
N GLY A 18 -14.14 8.66 -8.88
CA GLY A 18 -15.48 8.38 -9.38
C GLY A 18 -16.06 9.52 -10.22
N ALA A 19 -15.75 10.78 -9.90
CA ALA A 19 -16.14 11.92 -10.73
C ALA A 19 -15.40 11.93 -12.07
N LEU A 20 -14.08 11.68 -12.05
CA LEU A 20 -13.25 11.60 -13.26
C LEU A 20 -13.66 10.42 -14.16
N ASP A 21 -14.04 9.30 -13.57
CA ASP A 21 -14.53 8.12 -14.29
C ASP A 21 -15.84 8.41 -15.02
N ARG A 22 -16.78 9.11 -14.36
CA ARG A 22 -18.07 9.51 -14.94
C ARG A 22 -17.93 10.44 -16.15
N ILE A 23 -16.93 11.29 -16.19
CA ILE A 23 -16.65 12.16 -17.35
C ILE A 23 -15.77 11.48 -18.40
N GLY A 24 -15.47 10.18 -18.22
CA GLY A 24 -14.77 9.35 -19.22
C GLY A 24 -13.26 9.54 -19.27
N VAL A 25 -12.61 10.05 -18.22
CA VAL A 25 -11.14 10.18 -18.19
C VAL A 25 -10.50 8.79 -18.14
N PRO A 26 -9.62 8.43 -19.11
CA PRO A 26 -8.94 7.14 -19.13
C PRO A 26 -8.16 6.85 -17.84
N ALA A 27 -8.14 5.58 -17.41
CA ALA A 27 -7.47 5.16 -16.17
C ALA A 27 -5.98 5.57 -16.13
N LEU A 28 -5.27 5.47 -17.26
CA LEU A 28 -3.87 5.89 -17.36
C LEU A 28 -3.69 7.38 -17.02
N LEU A 29 -4.52 8.24 -17.59
CA LEU A 29 -4.43 9.68 -17.33
C LEU A 29 -4.76 10.00 -15.86
N ARG A 30 -5.70 9.29 -15.26
CA ARG A 30 -6.04 9.43 -13.82
C ARG A 30 -4.84 9.05 -12.95
N VAL A 31 -4.19 7.91 -13.19
CA VAL A 31 -2.99 7.48 -12.45
C VAL A 31 -1.86 8.50 -12.58
N VAL A 32 -1.59 8.97 -13.81
CA VAL A 32 -0.55 9.99 -14.06
C VAL A 32 -0.87 11.29 -13.34
N ALA A 33 -2.14 11.73 -13.35
CA ALA A 33 -2.57 12.96 -12.67
C ALA A 33 -2.39 12.84 -11.15
N TYR A 34 -2.77 11.72 -10.52
CA TYR A 34 -2.58 11.50 -9.08
C TYR A 34 -1.10 11.42 -8.71
N ALA A 35 -0.28 10.72 -9.51
CA ALA A 35 1.16 10.65 -9.30
C ALA A 35 1.81 12.04 -9.41
N ALA A 36 1.47 12.81 -10.44
CA ALA A 36 1.97 14.17 -10.63
C ALA A 36 1.54 15.12 -9.51
N ALA A 37 0.27 15.05 -9.07
CA ALA A 37 -0.24 15.85 -7.97
C ALA A 37 0.47 15.52 -6.65
N SER A 38 0.68 14.24 -6.35
CA SER A 38 1.40 13.78 -5.16
C SER A 38 2.86 14.24 -5.18
N ALA A 39 3.54 14.13 -6.33
CA ALA A 39 4.92 14.59 -6.50
C ALA A 39 5.03 16.12 -6.36
N TRP A 40 4.12 16.87 -6.97
CA TRP A 40 4.07 18.33 -6.85
C TRP A 40 3.83 18.78 -5.40
N MET A 41 2.89 18.15 -4.72
CA MET A 41 2.59 18.44 -3.31
C MET A 41 3.80 18.11 -2.41
N GLY A 42 4.46 16.97 -2.63
CA GLY A 42 5.68 16.61 -1.91
C GLY A 42 6.79 17.64 -2.13
N MET A 43 7.02 18.06 -3.38
CA MET A 43 8.00 19.10 -3.72
C MET A 43 7.66 20.45 -3.05
N ALA A 44 6.39 20.84 -3.06
CA ALA A 44 5.93 22.09 -2.43
C ALA A 44 6.14 22.05 -0.90
N LEU A 45 5.82 20.93 -0.25
CA LEU A 45 6.07 20.70 1.17
C LEU A 45 7.55 20.74 1.50
N TYR A 46 8.38 20.03 0.71
CA TYR A 46 9.84 20.05 0.90
C TYR A 46 10.39 21.47 0.83
N ARG A 47 10.02 22.24 -0.21
CA ARG A 47 10.47 23.64 -0.37
C ARG A 47 10.04 24.53 0.77
N ARG A 48 8.85 24.30 1.34
CA ARG A 48 8.28 25.11 2.43
C ARG A 48 8.91 24.78 3.79
N LEU A 49 9.29 23.51 4.01
CA LEU A 49 9.81 23.01 5.28
C LEU A 49 11.34 22.99 5.34
N SER A 50 12.01 23.03 4.19
CA SER A 50 13.48 22.98 4.10
C SER A 50 14.06 24.39 4.14
N ASP A 51 14.83 24.68 5.20
CA ASP A 51 15.63 25.94 5.26
C ASP A 51 16.90 25.77 4.39
N GLN A 52 16.78 26.18 3.13
CA GLN A 52 17.84 26.03 2.14
C GLN A 52 19.12 26.80 2.51
N ARG A 53 19.00 27.96 3.21
CA ARG A 53 20.17 28.74 3.65
C ARG A 53 20.95 27.97 4.73
N ARG A 54 20.25 27.47 5.72
CA ARG A 54 20.84 26.70 6.82
C ARG A 54 21.46 25.41 6.32
N LEU A 55 20.83 24.75 5.34
CA LEU A 55 21.39 23.55 4.70
C LEU A 55 22.70 23.86 3.96
N ALA A 56 22.76 24.98 3.23
CA ALA A 56 23.98 25.40 2.54
C ALA A 56 25.12 25.73 3.51
N GLU A 57 24.83 26.44 4.62
CA GLU A 57 25.80 26.78 5.66
C GLU A 57 26.39 25.52 6.31
N ILE A 58 25.54 24.58 6.72
CA ILE A 58 25.99 23.34 7.34
C ILE A 58 26.69 22.42 6.34
N GLY A 59 26.25 22.42 5.07
CA GLY A 59 26.95 21.73 3.99
C GLY A 59 28.36 22.23 3.79
N ALA A 60 28.56 23.56 3.84
CA ALA A 60 29.90 24.16 3.80
C ALA A 60 30.74 23.77 5.01
N GLN A 61 30.16 23.74 6.23
CA GLN A 61 30.86 23.27 7.44
C GLN A 61 31.29 21.80 7.33
N VAL A 62 30.45 20.93 6.79
CA VAL A 62 30.79 19.52 6.54
C VAL A 62 31.93 19.42 5.58
N ALA A 63 31.92 20.19 4.45
CA ALA A 63 33.00 20.18 3.48
C ALA A 63 34.33 20.67 4.08
N LEU A 64 34.31 21.72 4.89
CA LEU A 64 35.50 22.21 5.60
C LEU A 64 36.04 21.17 6.61
N SER A 65 35.16 20.51 7.37
CA SER A 65 35.58 19.47 8.32
C SER A 65 36.16 18.25 7.60
N GLN A 66 35.65 17.87 6.44
CA GLN A 66 36.19 16.80 5.60
C GLN A 66 37.58 17.18 5.02
N GLN A 67 37.76 18.42 4.56
CA GLN A 67 39.04 18.90 4.09
C GLN A 67 40.08 18.92 5.21
N ALA A 68 39.71 19.38 6.41
CA ALA A 68 40.60 19.37 7.56
C ALA A 68 41.03 17.94 7.95
N LEU A 69 40.09 16.99 7.88
CA LEU A 69 40.39 15.58 8.12
C LEU A 69 41.33 14.98 7.05
N ALA A 70 41.06 15.29 5.76
CA ALA A 70 41.88 14.78 4.66
C ALA A 70 43.31 15.34 4.63
N ARG A 71 43.55 16.55 5.20
CA ARG A 71 44.87 17.20 5.27
C ARG A 71 45.59 16.99 6.61
N HIS A 72 45.01 16.18 7.48
CA HIS A 72 45.60 15.97 8.82
C HIS A 72 46.80 15.03 8.73
N GLU A 73 47.98 15.55 9.09
CA GLU A 73 49.25 14.81 9.17
C GLU A 73 49.78 14.76 10.63
N GLY A 74 48.92 14.99 11.60
CA GLY A 74 49.31 15.17 12.99
C GLY A 74 49.02 13.98 13.90
N ASP A 75 48.96 14.27 15.21
CA ASP A 75 48.73 13.34 16.30
C ASP A 75 47.34 12.68 16.26
N PHE A 76 47.30 11.42 16.73
CA PHE A 76 46.07 10.62 16.79
C PHE A 76 44.96 11.24 17.68
N ALA A 77 45.36 11.94 18.76
CA ALA A 77 44.40 12.62 19.62
C ALA A 77 43.63 13.72 18.86
N THR A 78 44.35 14.52 18.06
CA THR A 78 43.76 15.55 17.20
C THR A 78 42.91 14.96 16.09
N LEU A 79 43.37 13.86 15.48
CA LEU A 79 42.60 13.12 14.47
C LEU A 79 41.25 12.66 15.00
N ARG A 80 41.22 12.11 16.23
CA ARG A 80 39.98 11.68 16.90
C ARG A 80 38.99 12.83 17.08
N ILE A 81 39.47 14.00 17.49
CA ILE A 81 38.63 15.20 17.65
C ILE A 81 38.03 15.62 16.32
N LEU A 82 38.82 15.62 15.24
CA LEU A 82 38.36 15.97 13.88
C LEU A 82 37.30 14.96 13.39
N ILE A 83 37.50 13.67 13.61
CA ILE A 83 36.52 12.62 13.25
C ILE A 83 35.19 12.86 13.96
N VAL A 84 35.21 13.10 15.28
CA VAL A 84 33.99 13.33 16.05
C VAL A 84 33.30 14.62 15.61
N ALA A 85 34.06 15.69 15.33
CA ALA A 85 33.53 16.95 14.82
C ALA A 85 32.84 16.75 13.45
N ASN A 86 33.51 16.05 12.53
CA ASN A 86 32.96 15.74 11.20
C ASN A 86 31.70 14.87 11.31
N LEU A 87 31.70 13.83 12.14
CA LEU A 87 30.53 12.97 12.35
C LEU A 87 29.34 13.75 12.93
N ARG A 88 29.59 14.66 13.89
CA ARG A 88 28.56 15.53 14.46
C ARG A 88 27.99 16.49 13.42
N ALA A 89 28.84 17.12 12.60
CA ALA A 89 28.41 18.02 11.54
C ALA A 89 27.58 17.27 10.48
N THR A 90 28.03 16.10 10.05
CA THR A 90 27.35 15.26 9.07
C THR A 90 26.00 14.74 9.59
N SER A 91 25.94 14.27 10.83
CA SER A 91 24.68 13.81 11.43
C SER A 91 23.67 14.96 11.61
N HIS A 92 24.13 16.15 11.94
CA HIS A 92 23.28 17.34 12.01
C HIS A 92 22.75 17.74 10.62
N HIS A 93 23.58 17.74 9.60
CA HIS A 93 23.18 17.96 8.21
C HIS A 93 22.13 16.94 7.75
N LEU A 94 22.39 15.65 8.04
CA LEU A 94 21.44 14.57 7.73
C LEU A 94 20.07 14.77 8.43
N ALA A 95 20.09 15.12 9.71
CA ALA A 95 18.85 15.35 10.47
C ALA A 95 18.01 16.51 9.90
N LEU A 96 18.68 17.59 9.47
CA LEU A 96 18.01 18.73 8.84
C LEU A 96 17.44 18.43 7.47
N THR A 97 18.07 17.52 6.72
CA THR A 97 17.60 17.08 5.40
C THR A 97 16.48 16.04 5.53
N LEU A 98 16.62 15.11 6.48
CA LEU A 98 15.71 13.98 6.62
C LEU A 98 14.32 14.40 7.09
N ARG A 99 14.23 15.34 8.05
CA ARG A 99 12.93 15.81 8.58
C ARG A 99 11.99 16.36 7.49
N PRO A 100 12.38 17.36 6.68
CA PRO A 100 11.52 17.85 5.62
C PRO A 100 11.27 16.81 4.53
N ALA A 101 12.24 15.91 4.24
CA ALA A 101 12.09 14.84 3.29
C ALA A 101 11.01 13.82 3.71
N LEU A 102 10.99 13.43 5.00
CA LEU A 102 9.96 12.51 5.53
C LEU A 102 8.56 13.13 5.44
N ILE A 103 8.41 14.41 5.79
CA ILE A 103 7.10 15.08 5.68
C ILE A 103 6.70 15.26 4.21
N ALA A 104 7.64 15.57 3.35
CA ALA A 104 7.40 15.72 1.92
C ALA A 104 7.03 14.38 1.23
N SER A 105 7.41 13.24 1.79
CA SER A 105 7.04 11.92 1.28
C SER A 105 5.62 11.49 1.65
N LEU A 106 4.97 12.13 2.64
CA LEU A 106 3.63 11.75 3.11
C LEU A 106 2.57 11.73 2.00
N PRO A 107 2.46 12.71 1.09
CA PRO A 107 1.46 12.66 0.02
C PRO A 107 1.59 11.40 -0.84
N LEU A 108 2.83 11.00 -1.15
CA LEU A 108 3.10 9.79 -1.91
C LEU A 108 2.78 8.52 -1.10
N LEU A 109 3.15 8.49 0.19
CA LEU A 109 2.85 7.37 1.09
C LEU A 109 1.34 7.14 1.24
N PHE A 110 0.52 8.19 1.24
CA PHE A 110 -0.93 8.08 1.26
C PHE A 110 -1.52 7.70 -0.11
N ALA A 111 -0.93 8.18 -1.20
CA ALA A 111 -1.44 7.91 -2.54
C ALA A 111 -1.15 6.48 -3.01
N LEU A 112 0.02 5.93 -2.69
CA LEU A 112 0.46 4.61 -3.20
C LEU A 112 -0.48 3.45 -2.83
N PRO A 113 -0.85 3.24 -1.54
CA PRO A 113 -1.78 2.15 -1.19
C PRO A 113 -3.14 2.32 -1.86
N TRP A 114 -3.64 3.55 -1.92
CA TRP A 114 -4.92 3.83 -2.58
C TRP A 114 -4.86 3.57 -4.08
N LEU A 115 -3.79 4.00 -4.78
CA LEU A 115 -3.59 3.75 -6.21
C LEU A 115 -3.51 2.25 -6.51
N SER A 116 -2.74 1.49 -5.70
CA SER A 116 -2.66 0.04 -5.82
C SER A 116 -4.05 -0.59 -5.65
N ASN A 117 -4.74 -0.29 -4.56
CA ASN A 117 -6.08 -0.84 -4.31
C ASN A 117 -7.11 -0.46 -5.39
N ARG A 118 -6.94 0.68 -6.07
CA ARG A 118 -7.90 1.18 -7.05
C ARG A 118 -7.64 0.69 -8.47
N PHE A 119 -6.36 0.50 -8.84
CA PHE A 119 -5.96 0.28 -10.22
C PHE A 119 -5.30 -1.07 -10.52
N ASP A 120 -4.90 -1.85 -9.51
CA ASP A 120 -4.19 -3.12 -9.74
C ASP A 120 -5.09 -4.21 -10.35
N PHE A 121 -6.35 -4.27 -9.93
CA PHE A 121 -7.25 -5.36 -10.35
C PHE A 121 -8.45 -4.86 -11.14
N LEU A 122 -8.84 -5.66 -12.13
CA LEU A 122 -10.11 -5.52 -12.83
C LEU A 122 -11.19 -6.27 -12.05
N GLN A 123 -12.33 -5.61 -11.87
CA GLN A 123 -13.50 -6.32 -11.36
C GLN A 123 -13.97 -7.34 -12.40
N PRO A 124 -14.06 -8.63 -12.05
CA PRO A 124 -14.56 -9.64 -12.98
C PRO A 124 -15.99 -9.32 -13.45
N GLN A 125 -16.31 -9.67 -14.67
CA GLN A 125 -17.69 -9.62 -15.15
C GLN A 125 -18.52 -10.72 -14.46
N THR A 126 -19.79 -10.45 -14.23
CA THR A 126 -20.74 -11.45 -13.68
C THR A 126 -20.73 -12.71 -14.55
N GLY A 127 -20.58 -13.87 -13.89
CA GLY A 127 -20.47 -15.17 -14.58
C GLY A 127 -19.05 -15.58 -14.96
N THR A 128 -18.05 -14.69 -14.88
CA THR A 128 -16.64 -15.08 -15.10
C THR A 128 -16.19 -16.09 -14.06
N ALA A 129 -15.63 -17.22 -14.49
CA ALA A 129 -15.08 -18.23 -13.57
C ALA A 129 -13.84 -17.71 -12.87
N ILE A 130 -13.85 -17.71 -11.55
CA ILE A 130 -12.72 -17.35 -10.70
C ILE A 130 -12.32 -18.53 -9.83
N SER A 131 -11.04 -18.61 -9.48
CA SER A 131 -10.55 -19.61 -8.52
C SER A 131 -10.43 -18.98 -7.14
N VAL A 132 -11.03 -19.63 -6.14
CA VAL A 132 -10.93 -19.25 -4.72
C VAL A 132 -10.28 -20.38 -3.98
N CYS A 133 -9.10 -20.13 -3.41
CA CYS A 133 -8.31 -21.10 -2.66
C CYS A 133 -8.19 -20.71 -1.20
N VAL A 134 -8.31 -21.68 -0.29
CA VAL A 134 -8.13 -21.47 1.16
C VAL A 134 -6.86 -22.14 1.68
N GLN A 135 -6.25 -21.52 2.68
CA GLN A 135 -5.05 -22.02 3.35
C GLN A 135 -5.20 -21.83 4.88
N PRO A 136 -4.93 -22.88 5.71
CA PRO A 136 -4.78 -24.29 5.32
C PRO A 136 -6.07 -24.88 4.74
N VAL A 137 -5.95 -26.01 4.04
CA VAL A 137 -7.12 -26.76 3.55
C VAL A 137 -7.90 -27.33 4.71
N VAL A 138 -9.13 -26.88 4.90
CA VAL A 138 -10.02 -27.28 5.98
C VAL A 138 -11.25 -27.94 5.40
N ARG A 139 -11.75 -29.01 6.04
CA ARG A 139 -13.01 -29.65 5.68
C ARG A 139 -14.20 -28.90 6.30
N GLY A 140 -15.36 -29.01 5.69
CA GLY A 140 -16.58 -28.39 6.20
C GLY A 140 -16.83 -26.96 5.75
N LEU A 141 -16.05 -26.45 4.81
CA LEU A 141 -16.33 -25.19 4.13
C LEU A 141 -17.35 -25.40 3.01
N HIS A 142 -18.32 -24.54 2.91
CA HIS A 142 -19.36 -24.61 1.89
C HIS A 142 -19.77 -23.24 1.34
N TRP A 143 -20.10 -23.22 0.07
CA TRP A 143 -20.63 -22.03 -0.60
C TRP A 143 -22.15 -22.01 -0.48
N GLN A 144 -22.68 -20.85 -0.10
CA GLN A 144 -24.11 -20.57 -0.17
C GLN A 144 -24.43 -19.92 -1.52
N THR A 145 -24.31 -20.71 -2.58
CA THR A 145 -24.70 -20.29 -3.94
C THR A 145 -24.99 -21.54 -4.78
N SER A 146 -25.94 -21.43 -5.69
CA SER A 146 -26.44 -22.55 -6.49
C SER A 146 -25.49 -23.09 -7.55
N SER A 147 -24.34 -22.47 -7.77
CA SER A 147 -23.45 -22.76 -8.90
C SER A 147 -21.98 -22.98 -8.56
N ALA A 148 -21.61 -23.08 -7.28
CA ALA A 148 -20.23 -23.38 -6.91
C ALA A 148 -19.90 -24.86 -7.14
N ALA A 149 -18.78 -25.12 -7.83
CA ALA A 149 -18.25 -26.46 -7.98
C ALA A 149 -17.79 -27.01 -6.63
N ALA A 150 -17.81 -28.34 -6.48
CA ALA A 150 -17.22 -29.00 -5.31
C ALA A 150 -15.75 -28.60 -5.14
N ALA A 151 -15.29 -28.49 -3.87
CA ALA A 151 -13.91 -28.21 -3.57
C ALA A 151 -12.98 -29.25 -4.23
N SER A 152 -11.92 -28.79 -4.86
CA SER A 152 -10.86 -29.72 -5.26
C SER A 152 -10.08 -30.21 -4.03
N ALA A 153 -9.35 -31.31 -4.17
CA ALA A 153 -8.49 -31.84 -3.11
C ALA A 153 -7.44 -30.81 -2.62
N SER A 154 -7.15 -29.79 -3.41
CA SER A 154 -6.24 -28.69 -3.09
C SER A 154 -6.88 -27.55 -2.27
N GLY A 155 -8.17 -27.66 -1.89
CA GLY A 155 -8.88 -26.59 -1.18
C GLY A 155 -9.21 -25.37 -2.03
N CYS A 156 -9.28 -25.56 -3.36
CA CYS A 156 -9.67 -24.54 -4.31
C CYS A 156 -11.05 -24.85 -4.91
N TRP A 157 -11.85 -23.81 -5.11
CA TRP A 157 -13.14 -23.85 -5.81
C TRP A 157 -13.07 -23.03 -7.07
N LEU A 158 -13.68 -23.50 -8.14
CA LEU A 158 -13.99 -22.72 -9.31
C LEU A 158 -15.43 -22.23 -9.18
N THR A 159 -15.63 -20.93 -9.06
CA THR A 159 -16.97 -20.33 -8.88
C THR A 159 -17.16 -19.18 -9.87
N PRO A 160 -18.37 -19.03 -10.46
CA PRO A 160 -18.66 -17.86 -11.26
C PRO A 160 -18.73 -16.61 -10.38
N TRP A 161 -18.22 -15.48 -10.90
CA TRP A 161 -18.34 -14.20 -10.22
C TRP A 161 -19.81 -13.82 -10.05
N PRO A 162 -20.32 -13.62 -8.82
CA PRO A 162 -21.73 -13.37 -8.59
C PRO A 162 -22.13 -11.95 -8.98
N ASP A 163 -23.43 -11.77 -9.19
CA ASP A 163 -24.01 -10.42 -9.28
C ASP A 163 -24.05 -9.77 -7.89
N VAL A 164 -24.02 -8.44 -7.87
CA VAL A 164 -24.16 -7.64 -6.64
C VAL A 164 -25.49 -7.94 -5.92
N LYS A 165 -26.54 -8.28 -6.67
CA LYS A 165 -27.86 -8.62 -6.11
C LYS A 165 -27.94 -10.02 -5.51
N THR A 166 -27.06 -10.92 -5.92
CA THR A 166 -27.02 -12.32 -5.47
C THR A 166 -25.61 -12.68 -5.01
N PRO A 167 -25.16 -12.18 -3.85
CA PRO A 167 -23.83 -12.42 -3.37
C PRO A 167 -23.59 -13.91 -3.08
N ALA A 168 -22.39 -14.40 -3.37
CA ALA A 168 -21.94 -15.72 -2.98
C ALA A 168 -21.19 -15.63 -1.65
N THR A 169 -21.55 -16.45 -0.68
CA THR A 169 -20.91 -16.47 0.64
C THR A 169 -20.20 -17.79 0.87
N LEU A 170 -18.97 -17.73 1.35
CA LEU A 170 -18.22 -18.87 1.86
C LEU A 170 -18.40 -18.91 3.38
N SER A 171 -18.94 -20.02 3.89
CA SER A 171 -19.16 -20.22 5.33
C SER A 171 -18.43 -21.47 5.81
N ASP A 172 -18.11 -21.50 7.10
CA ASP A 172 -17.59 -22.69 7.77
C ASP A 172 -18.70 -23.63 8.24
N SER A 173 -18.32 -24.75 8.87
CA SER A 173 -19.25 -25.73 9.42
C SER A 173 -20.11 -25.20 10.58
N ALA A 174 -19.72 -24.10 11.22
CA ALA A 174 -20.48 -23.41 12.26
C ALA A 174 -21.46 -22.37 11.69
N GLY A 175 -21.48 -22.18 10.37
CA GLY A 175 -22.31 -21.17 9.71
C GLY A 175 -21.72 -19.75 9.74
N GLN A 176 -20.47 -19.59 10.21
CA GLN A 176 -19.80 -18.30 10.23
C GLN A 176 -19.40 -17.90 8.81
N THR A 177 -19.77 -16.70 8.38
CA THR A 177 -19.39 -16.16 7.08
C THR A 177 -17.92 -15.76 7.07
N LEU A 178 -17.14 -16.36 6.18
CA LEU A 178 -15.71 -16.10 6.01
C LEU A 178 -15.43 -15.15 4.87
N LEU A 179 -16.22 -15.20 3.81
CA LEU A 179 -16.01 -14.41 2.59
C LEU A 179 -17.35 -14.10 1.94
N VAL A 180 -17.48 -12.88 1.43
CA VAL A 180 -18.66 -12.45 0.65
C VAL A 180 -18.18 -11.88 -0.68
N LEU A 181 -18.54 -12.53 -1.77
CA LEU A 181 -18.33 -12.00 -3.12
C LEU A 181 -19.62 -11.24 -3.54
N PRO A 182 -19.54 -10.10 -4.20
CA PRO A 182 -18.39 -9.49 -4.89
C PRO A 182 -17.60 -8.45 -4.06
N ASN A 183 -17.75 -8.38 -2.75
CA ASN A 183 -17.14 -7.32 -1.92
C ASN A 183 -15.62 -7.32 -1.93
N VAL A 184 -14.99 -8.36 -2.50
CA VAL A 184 -13.54 -8.61 -2.48
C VAL A 184 -12.82 -8.19 -3.78
N ALA A 185 -13.52 -7.52 -4.69
CA ALA A 185 -12.97 -7.18 -6.02
C ALA A 185 -11.72 -6.27 -6.03
N LYS A 186 -11.25 -5.82 -4.89
CA LYS A 186 -10.11 -4.90 -4.75
C LYS A 186 -8.83 -5.55 -4.22
N SER A 187 -8.84 -6.84 -3.89
CA SER A 187 -7.67 -7.55 -3.39
C SER A 187 -7.76 -9.03 -3.69
N GLU A 188 -6.63 -9.63 -4.04
CA GLU A 188 -6.54 -11.08 -4.28
C GLU A 188 -6.52 -11.90 -2.99
N THR A 189 -6.26 -11.30 -1.85
CA THR A 189 -6.03 -12.03 -0.60
C THR A 189 -6.83 -11.44 0.54
N VAL A 190 -7.52 -12.32 1.28
CA VAL A 190 -8.17 -12.00 2.56
C VAL A 190 -7.47 -12.80 3.65
N GLU A 191 -6.95 -12.11 4.65
CA GLU A 191 -6.20 -12.70 5.77
C GLU A 191 -6.81 -12.27 7.10
N LYS A 192 -6.35 -12.87 8.20
CA LYS A 192 -6.69 -12.39 9.54
C LYS A 192 -6.05 -11.03 9.79
N PHE A 193 -6.69 -10.22 10.65
CA PHE A 193 -6.13 -8.93 11.04
C PHE A 193 -4.75 -9.11 11.68
N GLY A 194 -3.73 -8.52 11.08
CA GLY A 194 -2.36 -8.52 11.56
C GLY A 194 -1.94 -7.17 12.13
N TRP A 195 -0.80 -7.12 12.83
CA TRP A 195 -0.28 -5.91 13.45
C TRP A 195 0.00 -4.77 12.44
N PHE A 196 0.25 -5.09 11.17
CA PHE A 196 0.53 -4.08 10.15
C PHE A 196 -0.74 -3.45 9.55
N ASN A 197 -1.90 -4.05 9.79
CA ASN A 197 -3.16 -3.61 9.19
C ASN A 197 -3.72 -2.30 9.79
N TRP A 198 -3.17 -1.85 10.93
CA TRP A 198 -3.45 -0.51 11.44
C TRP A 198 -2.88 0.60 10.55
N LEU A 199 -1.81 0.28 9.78
CA LEU A 199 -1.17 1.22 8.87
C LEU A 199 -1.87 1.23 7.50
N ILE A 200 -2.08 0.04 6.93
CA ILE A 200 -2.74 -0.14 5.63
C ILE A 200 -3.83 -1.21 5.81
N SER A 201 -5.08 -0.85 5.56
CA SER A 201 -6.18 -1.80 5.66
C SER A 201 -6.27 -2.68 4.40
N ASN A 202 -6.77 -3.90 4.56
CA ASN A 202 -7.14 -4.71 3.42
C ASN A 202 -8.54 -4.29 2.92
N PRO A 203 -8.66 -3.81 1.67
CA PRO A 203 -9.95 -3.37 1.13
C PRO A 203 -10.97 -4.51 0.99
N ALA A 204 -10.51 -5.76 0.96
CA ALA A 204 -11.34 -6.96 0.96
C ALA A 204 -11.88 -7.34 2.36
N GLY A 205 -11.43 -6.67 3.41
CA GLY A 205 -11.74 -7.02 4.80
C GLY A 205 -10.81 -8.06 5.37
N TYR A 206 -11.21 -8.63 6.51
CA TYR A 206 -10.41 -9.57 7.27
C TYR A 206 -11.22 -10.81 7.61
N LEU A 207 -10.53 -11.94 7.70
CA LEU A 207 -11.10 -13.16 8.24
C LEU A 207 -11.33 -13.01 9.75
N PRO A 208 -12.37 -13.65 10.31
CA PRO A 208 -12.55 -13.75 11.76
C PRO A 208 -11.30 -14.32 12.45
N SER A 209 -10.98 -13.82 13.62
CA SER A 209 -9.76 -14.24 14.37
C SER A 209 -9.79 -15.71 14.76
N ASP A 210 -10.99 -16.25 15.00
CA ASP A 210 -11.29 -17.63 15.38
C ASP A 210 -11.47 -18.57 14.17
N ALA A 211 -11.48 -18.05 12.94
CA ALA A 211 -11.61 -18.88 11.74
C ALA A 211 -10.50 -19.94 11.66
N ALA A 212 -10.84 -21.15 11.25
CA ALA A 212 -9.88 -22.24 11.07
C ALA A 212 -8.90 -22.01 9.90
N ILE A 213 -9.24 -21.11 8.98
CA ILE A 213 -8.41 -20.73 7.84
C ILE A 213 -7.60 -19.47 8.17
N ALA A 214 -6.38 -19.40 7.63
CA ALA A 214 -5.49 -18.24 7.81
C ALA A 214 -5.59 -17.25 6.64
N ARG A 215 -5.86 -17.78 5.43
CA ARG A 215 -5.85 -16.99 4.19
C ARG A 215 -6.85 -17.53 3.17
N VAL A 216 -7.51 -16.62 2.48
CA VAL A 216 -8.27 -16.92 1.25
C VAL A 216 -7.62 -16.17 0.10
N ARG A 217 -7.26 -16.86 -0.96
CA ARG A 217 -6.74 -16.27 -2.19
C ARG A 217 -7.79 -16.37 -3.31
N ILE A 218 -8.01 -15.28 -3.98
CA ILE A 218 -8.93 -15.15 -5.12
C ILE A 218 -8.10 -14.79 -6.34
N THR A 219 -8.23 -15.54 -7.42
CA THR A 219 -7.51 -15.22 -8.64
C THR A 219 -8.30 -14.19 -9.43
N LEU A 220 -7.85 -12.94 -9.37
CA LEU A 220 -8.39 -11.82 -10.13
C LEU A 220 -7.52 -11.51 -11.34
N SER A 221 -8.12 -10.93 -12.39
CA SER A 221 -7.36 -10.43 -13.52
C SER A 221 -6.70 -9.10 -13.16
N GLN A 222 -5.40 -8.99 -13.41
CA GLN A 222 -4.68 -7.73 -13.25
C GLN A 222 -5.13 -6.71 -14.30
N ARG A 223 -5.19 -5.44 -13.93
CA ARG A 223 -5.49 -4.36 -14.85
C ARG A 223 -4.21 -3.97 -15.59
N HIS A 224 -4.16 -4.24 -16.89
CA HIS A 224 -3.14 -3.68 -17.76
C HIS A 224 -3.49 -2.21 -18.06
N ILE A 225 -2.82 -1.28 -17.38
CA ILE A 225 -3.03 0.17 -17.57
C ILE A 225 -2.35 0.64 -18.86
N LEU A 226 -1.26 0.00 -19.23
CA LEU A 226 -0.56 0.22 -20.50
C LEU A 226 -0.95 -0.89 -21.48
N PRO A 227 -1.40 -0.57 -22.70
CA PRO A 227 -1.49 -1.57 -23.76
C PRO A 227 -0.05 -2.02 -24.06
N ILE A 228 0.25 -3.28 -23.74
CA ILE A 228 1.48 -3.96 -24.15
C ILE A 228 1.26 -4.50 -25.54
#